data_7c2c7214a243fd44601265582ee2a7fa
#
_entry.id   7c2c7214a243fd44601265582ee2a7fa
#
_cell.length_a   1.000
_cell.length_b   1.000
_cell.length_c   1.000
_cell.angle_alpha   90.00
_cell.angle_beta   90.00
_cell.angle_gamma   90.00
#
_symmetry.space_group_name_H-M   'P 1'
#
loop_
_entity.id
_entity.type
_entity.pdbx_description
1 polymer ?
#
loop_
_entity_poly.entity_id
_entity_poly.type
_entity_poly.pdbx_seq_one_letter_code
_entity_poly.pdbx_strand_id
1 'polypeptide(L)'
;RSECEVRFLTQSASIFGVPFYAKELVKIAADHDITVDYGTNLVAVDGPSRSAKFEIVEGEKKGETLSLDFDLLHVTPPQGAPAFVAQSELADATGMVEVDKGSLQHLRYPNIFALGDVASTPNSKTAAAIRKQAPVVARNIDSMFQTGVVQEHRYDGYASCPLTTAYGKVLLAEFIYGGKPAPTLPLDPARERWINWWIKKDFLPGFYWHYMLKGYERFPRHDTNFVETGNV
;
A
#
# COMPACT_ATOMS: atom_id res chain seq x y z
N ARG A 1 -11.62 -27.44 -9.65
CA ARG A 1 -10.78 -26.39 -10.29
C ARG A 1 -10.95 -26.36 -11.82
N SER A 2 -11.32 -27.45 -12.48
CA SER A 2 -11.55 -27.48 -13.93
C SER A 2 -12.80 -26.74 -14.42
N GLU A 3 -13.62 -26.22 -13.51
CA GLU A 3 -14.89 -25.57 -13.83
C GLU A 3 -14.83 -24.02 -13.70
N CYS A 4 -13.71 -23.47 -13.24
CA CYS A 4 -13.56 -22.03 -13.04
C CYS A 4 -12.27 -21.52 -13.66
N GLU A 5 -12.35 -20.52 -14.49
CA GLU A 5 -11.21 -19.70 -14.92
C GLU A 5 -11.08 -18.50 -13.97
N VAL A 6 -9.89 -18.24 -13.46
CA VAL A 6 -9.60 -17.08 -12.61
C VAL A 6 -8.59 -16.18 -13.31
N ARG A 7 -8.94 -14.92 -13.49
CA ARG A 7 -8.06 -13.93 -14.12
C ARG A 7 -7.83 -12.76 -13.18
N PHE A 8 -6.59 -12.32 -13.09
CA PHE A 8 -6.17 -11.11 -12.39
C PHE A 8 -5.68 -10.09 -13.42
N LEU A 9 -6.44 -9.02 -13.60
CA LEU A 9 -6.13 -7.96 -14.56
C LEU A 9 -5.62 -6.73 -13.83
N THR A 10 -4.53 -6.15 -14.30
CA THR A 10 -3.94 -4.94 -13.71
C THR A 10 -3.37 -4.01 -14.77
N GLN A 11 -3.52 -2.71 -14.56
CA GLN A 11 -2.90 -1.70 -15.42
C GLN A 11 -1.37 -1.64 -15.26
N SER A 12 -0.83 -2.19 -14.17
CA SER A 12 0.60 -2.18 -13.87
C SER A 12 1.34 -3.24 -14.68
N ALA A 13 2.63 -3.00 -14.95
CA ALA A 13 3.55 -3.97 -15.53
C ALA A 13 3.96 -5.10 -14.56
N SER A 14 3.51 -5.05 -13.30
CA SER A 14 3.83 -6.03 -12.26
C SER A 14 2.61 -6.32 -11.39
N ILE A 15 2.51 -7.55 -10.90
CA ILE A 15 1.45 -7.99 -9.97
C ILE A 15 1.52 -7.29 -8.60
N PHE A 16 2.68 -6.74 -8.24
CA PHE A 16 2.89 -6.02 -6.99
C PHE A 16 4.02 -4.99 -7.13
N GLY A 17 3.89 -3.84 -6.45
CA GLY A 17 4.83 -2.73 -6.58
C GLY A 17 6.24 -2.97 -6.01
N VAL A 18 6.45 -4.05 -5.22
CA VAL A 18 7.77 -4.42 -4.68
C VAL A 18 8.29 -5.67 -5.39
N PRO A 19 9.34 -5.57 -6.22
CA PRO A 19 9.81 -6.66 -7.08
C PRO A 19 10.15 -7.95 -6.33
N PHE A 20 10.69 -7.84 -5.12
CA PHE A 20 11.00 -8.99 -4.27
C PHE A 20 9.77 -9.86 -4.02
N TYR A 21 8.63 -9.25 -3.65
CA TYR A 21 7.38 -9.97 -3.40
C TYR A 21 6.62 -10.29 -4.69
N ALA A 22 6.71 -9.44 -5.71
CA ALA A 22 6.09 -9.69 -7.01
C ALA A 22 6.53 -11.01 -7.61
N LYS A 23 7.82 -11.32 -7.53
CA LYS A 23 8.40 -12.59 -8.00
C LYS A 23 7.76 -13.82 -7.36
N GLU A 24 7.47 -13.76 -6.06
CA GLU A 24 6.85 -14.87 -5.35
C GLU A 24 5.34 -14.95 -5.65
N LEU A 25 4.67 -13.81 -5.77
CA LEU A 25 3.24 -13.76 -6.12
C LEU A 25 2.96 -14.31 -7.53
N VAL A 26 3.85 -14.10 -8.49
CA VAL A 26 3.73 -14.72 -9.84
C VAL A 26 3.77 -16.24 -9.75
N LYS A 27 4.65 -16.81 -8.93
CA LYS A 27 4.70 -18.27 -8.71
C LYS A 27 3.41 -18.77 -8.05
N ILE A 28 2.97 -18.07 -7.00
CA ILE A 28 1.74 -18.42 -6.28
C ILE A 28 0.53 -18.36 -7.23
N ALA A 29 0.43 -17.33 -8.07
CA ALA A 29 -0.63 -17.22 -9.07
C ALA A 29 -0.62 -18.42 -10.04
N ALA A 30 0.57 -18.79 -10.53
CA ALA A 30 0.73 -19.96 -11.42
C ALA A 30 0.35 -21.28 -10.72
N ASP A 31 0.74 -21.47 -9.45
CA ASP A 31 0.39 -22.65 -8.64
C ASP A 31 -1.13 -22.76 -8.38
N HIS A 32 -1.84 -21.66 -8.53
CA HIS A 32 -3.30 -21.58 -8.39
C HIS A 32 -4.06 -21.51 -9.72
N ASP A 33 -3.38 -21.71 -10.86
CA ASP A 33 -3.96 -21.61 -12.20
C ASP A 33 -4.62 -20.23 -12.47
N ILE A 34 -4.06 -19.15 -11.90
CA ILE A 34 -4.54 -17.78 -12.10
C ILE A 34 -3.81 -17.17 -13.30
N THR A 35 -4.56 -16.78 -14.32
CA THR A 35 -4.03 -16.00 -15.44
C THR A 35 -3.84 -14.53 -15.00
N VAL A 36 -2.64 -13.98 -15.21
CA VAL A 36 -2.33 -12.58 -14.88
C VAL A 36 -2.17 -11.78 -16.17
N ASP A 37 -3.05 -10.79 -16.37
CA ASP A 37 -3.04 -9.88 -17.52
C ASP A 37 -2.50 -8.51 -17.08
N TYR A 38 -1.31 -8.18 -17.52
CA TYR A 38 -0.67 -6.88 -17.26
C TYR A 38 -1.07 -5.82 -18.30
N GLY A 39 -0.90 -4.55 -17.95
CA GLY A 39 -1.17 -3.45 -18.87
C GLY A 39 -2.64 -3.36 -19.28
N THR A 40 -3.58 -3.84 -18.45
CA THR A 40 -5.01 -3.84 -18.74
C THR A 40 -5.76 -2.99 -17.70
N ASN A 41 -6.46 -1.97 -18.13
CA ASN A 41 -7.23 -1.07 -17.28
C ASN A 41 -8.74 -1.26 -17.49
N LEU A 42 -9.49 -1.50 -16.42
CA LEU A 42 -10.95 -1.60 -16.47
C LEU A 42 -11.56 -0.22 -16.79
N VAL A 43 -12.34 -0.13 -17.86
CA VAL A 43 -12.96 1.14 -18.30
C VAL A 43 -14.49 1.14 -18.25
N ALA A 44 -15.13 -0.02 -18.33
CA ALA A 44 -16.58 -0.13 -18.18
C ALA A 44 -17.00 -1.50 -17.67
N VAL A 45 -18.14 -1.53 -17.00
CA VAL A 45 -18.82 -2.75 -16.55
C VAL A 45 -20.29 -2.68 -16.94
N ASP A 46 -20.77 -3.72 -17.62
CA ASP A 46 -22.19 -3.94 -17.88
C ASP A 46 -22.67 -5.08 -16.96
N GLY A 47 -23.34 -4.74 -15.88
CA GLY A 47 -23.85 -5.71 -14.92
C GLY A 47 -24.95 -6.63 -15.49
N PRO A 48 -25.93 -6.12 -16.23
CA PRO A 48 -26.97 -6.94 -16.86
C PRO A 48 -26.44 -8.02 -17.79
N SER A 49 -25.47 -7.69 -18.66
CA SER A 49 -24.84 -8.64 -19.56
C SER A 49 -23.66 -9.42 -18.94
N ARG A 50 -23.26 -9.08 -17.69
CA ARG A 50 -22.08 -9.61 -17.01
C ARG A 50 -20.82 -9.48 -17.86
N SER A 51 -20.61 -8.35 -18.48
CA SER A 51 -19.44 -8.08 -19.34
C SER A 51 -18.66 -6.89 -18.82
N ALA A 52 -17.32 -6.99 -18.84
CA ALA A 52 -16.38 -5.95 -18.46
C ALA A 52 -15.47 -5.60 -19.63
N LYS A 53 -15.30 -4.29 -19.86
CA LYS A 53 -14.46 -3.76 -20.94
C LYS A 53 -13.16 -3.21 -20.35
N PHE A 54 -12.06 -3.62 -20.93
CA PHE A 54 -10.71 -3.21 -20.54
C PHE A 54 -10.04 -2.51 -21.71
N GLU A 55 -9.22 -1.50 -21.41
CA GLU A 55 -8.29 -0.86 -22.32
C GLU A 55 -6.89 -1.42 -22.10
N ILE A 56 -6.20 -1.74 -23.17
CA ILE A 56 -4.78 -2.14 -23.11
C ILE A 56 -3.95 -0.86 -23.07
N VAL A 57 -3.23 -0.65 -21.94
CA VAL A 57 -2.48 0.59 -21.70
C VAL A 57 -0.97 0.46 -21.96
N GLU A 58 -0.48 -0.76 -22.25
CA GLU A 58 0.93 -1.04 -22.51
C GLU A 58 1.12 -2.05 -23.65
N GLY A 59 2.34 -2.10 -24.24
CA GLY A 59 2.71 -3.06 -25.28
C GLY A 59 2.23 -2.67 -26.68
N GLU A 60 2.34 -3.64 -27.62
CA GLU A 60 2.01 -3.44 -29.04
C GLU A 60 0.54 -3.14 -29.30
N LYS A 61 -0.35 -3.64 -28.44
CA LYS A 61 -1.81 -3.47 -28.52
C LYS A 61 -2.34 -2.28 -27.72
N LYS A 62 -1.48 -1.36 -27.32
CA LYS A 62 -1.87 -0.17 -26.56
C LYS A 62 -2.96 0.62 -27.31
N GLY A 63 -4.05 0.91 -26.60
CA GLY A 63 -5.24 1.60 -27.11
C GLY A 63 -6.32 0.65 -27.65
N GLU A 64 -6.03 -0.64 -27.80
CA GLU A 64 -7.07 -1.63 -28.11
C GLU A 64 -7.95 -1.91 -26.89
N THR A 65 -9.14 -2.43 -27.12
CA THR A 65 -10.06 -2.82 -26.05
C THR A 65 -10.32 -4.32 -26.06
N LEU A 66 -10.40 -4.88 -24.86
CA LEU A 66 -10.74 -6.28 -24.59
C LEU A 66 -12.06 -6.32 -23.83
N SER A 67 -13.02 -7.13 -24.26
CA SER A 67 -14.24 -7.42 -23.49
C SER A 67 -14.17 -8.85 -22.94
N LEU A 68 -14.51 -9.00 -21.68
CA LEU A 68 -14.54 -10.29 -20.99
C LEU A 68 -15.89 -10.44 -20.26
N ASP A 69 -16.49 -11.62 -20.40
CA ASP A 69 -17.65 -11.98 -19.61
C ASP A 69 -17.20 -12.52 -18.24
N PHE A 70 -18.04 -12.36 -17.22
CA PHE A 70 -17.73 -12.81 -15.88
C PHE A 70 -18.96 -13.38 -15.16
N ASP A 71 -18.75 -14.38 -14.32
CA ASP A 71 -19.74 -14.80 -13.33
C ASP A 71 -19.58 -14.06 -12.02
N LEU A 72 -18.34 -13.76 -11.63
CA LEU A 72 -17.97 -12.95 -10.48
C LEU A 72 -16.89 -11.94 -10.88
N LEU A 73 -17.13 -10.66 -10.62
CA LEU A 73 -16.17 -9.57 -10.82
C LEU A 73 -15.84 -8.91 -9.50
N HIS A 74 -14.55 -8.91 -9.12
CA HIS A 74 -14.02 -8.12 -8.01
C HIS A 74 -13.23 -6.93 -8.56
N VAL A 75 -13.66 -5.71 -8.24
CA VAL A 75 -13.01 -4.47 -8.71
C VAL A 75 -12.40 -3.72 -7.55
N THR A 76 -11.13 -3.32 -7.72
CA THR A 76 -10.46 -2.36 -6.83
C THR A 76 -10.24 -1.08 -7.62
N PRO A 77 -11.10 -0.05 -7.47
CA PRO A 77 -10.97 1.20 -8.22
C PRO A 77 -9.75 2.00 -7.73
N PRO A 78 -9.18 2.89 -8.58
CA PRO A 78 -8.15 3.82 -8.16
C PRO A 78 -8.61 4.68 -6.97
N GLN A 79 -7.72 4.88 -6.00
CA GLN A 79 -7.97 5.75 -4.87
C GLN A 79 -7.47 7.17 -5.16
N GLY A 80 -8.22 8.16 -4.70
CA GLY A 80 -7.86 9.57 -4.76
C GLY A 80 -8.17 10.28 -3.45
N ALA A 81 -7.59 11.46 -3.25
CA ALA A 81 -7.95 12.29 -2.12
C ALA A 81 -9.41 12.80 -2.26
N PRO A 82 -10.09 13.11 -1.15
CA PRO A 82 -11.39 13.77 -1.19
C PRO A 82 -11.33 15.08 -1.99
N ALA A 83 -12.41 15.42 -2.72
CA ALA A 83 -12.43 16.57 -3.60
C ALA A 83 -12.03 17.89 -2.92
N PHE A 84 -12.43 18.10 -1.66
CA PHE A 84 -12.08 19.30 -0.90
C PHE A 84 -10.57 19.41 -0.61
N VAL A 85 -9.84 18.27 -0.56
CA VAL A 85 -8.38 18.25 -0.48
C VAL A 85 -7.77 18.48 -1.85
N ALA A 86 -8.19 17.69 -2.84
CA ALA A 86 -7.62 17.73 -4.19
C ALA A 86 -7.78 19.11 -4.88
N GLN A 87 -8.79 19.89 -4.49
CA GLN A 87 -9.07 21.24 -4.99
C GLN A 87 -8.49 22.35 -4.12
N SER A 88 -7.82 22.02 -3.00
CA SER A 88 -7.22 22.97 -2.10
C SER A 88 -5.77 23.30 -2.46
N GLU A 89 -5.26 24.39 -1.90
CA GLU A 89 -3.84 24.77 -2.01
C GLU A 89 -2.88 23.76 -1.35
N LEU A 90 -3.41 22.79 -0.59
CA LEU A 90 -2.59 21.78 0.08
C LEU A 90 -2.19 20.63 -0.85
N ALA A 91 -2.85 20.51 -2.00
CA ALA A 91 -2.65 19.40 -2.91
C ALA A 91 -1.41 19.57 -3.80
N ASP A 92 -0.76 18.44 -4.08
CA ASP A 92 0.21 18.30 -5.16
C ASP A 92 -0.51 18.07 -6.52
N ALA A 93 0.28 17.82 -7.58
CA ALA A 93 -0.25 17.56 -8.92
C ALA A 93 -1.11 16.27 -9.00
N THR A 94 -1.02 15.37 -8.02
CA THR A 94 -1.83 14.13 -7.94
C THR A 94 -3.12 14.31 -7.14
N GLY A 95 -3.31 15.48 -6.54
CA GLY A 95 -4.45 15.80 -5.68
C GLY A 95 -4.28 15.35 -4.23
N MET A 96 -3.12 14.81 -3.84
CA MET A 96 -2.80 14.43 -2.46
C MET A 96 -2.19 15.62 -1.70
N VAL A 97 -2.29 15.63 -0.37
CA VAL A 97 -1.62 16.66 0.46
C VAL A 97 -0.12 16.56 0.29
N GLU A 98 0.50 17.65 -0.18
CA GLU A 98 1.93 17.73 -0.46
C GLU A 98 2.75 17.76 0.83
N VAL A 99 3.50 16.69 1.13
CA VAL A 99 4.29 16.58 2.36
C VAL A 99 5.72 16.10 2.10
N ASP A 100 6.64 16.48 3.00
CA ASP A 100 7.94 15.78 3.08
C ASP A 100 7.71 14.33 3.52
N LYS A 101 8.28 13.39 2.78
CA LYS A 101 8.06 11.96 2.98
C LYS A 101 8.53 11.43 4.34
N GLY A 102 9.44 12.14 4.99
CA GLY A 102 9.98 11.75 6.29
C GLY A 102 9.25 12.41 7.45
N SER A 103 9.21 13.74 7.48
CA SER A 103 8.59 14.51 8.59
C SER A 103 7.06 14.52 8.52
N LEU A 104 6.48 14.24 7.34
CA LEU A 104 5.03 14.33 7.08
C LEU A 104 4.46 15.74 7.22
N GLN A 105 5.33 16.76 7.28
CA GLN A 105 4.98 18.16 7.29
C GLN A 105 4.75 18.65 5.85
N HIS A 106 3.76 19.51 5.66
CA HIS A 106 3.49 20.14 4.37
C HIS A 106 4.68 21.02 3.93
N LEU A 107 5.05 20.94 2.63
CA LEU A 107 6.24 21.63 2.13
C LEU A 107 6.14 23.15 2.16
N ARG A 108 4.93 23.71 2.03
CA ARG A 108 4.68 25.17 1.99
C ARG A 108 4.09 25.73 3.28
N TYR A 109 3.35 24.93 4.04
CA TYR A 109 2.62 25.35 5.22
C TYR A 109 3.15 24.62 6.46
N PRO A 110 4.05 25.24 7.24
CA PRO A 110 4.76 24.55 8.32
C PRO A 110 3.87 24.10 9.48
N ASN A 111 2.67 24.64 9.59
CA ASN A 111 1.68 24.28 10.61
C ASN A 111 0.71 23.17 10.15
N ILE A 112 0.94 22.57 8.97
CA ILE A 112 0.09 21.53 8.40
C ILE A 112 0.89 20.24 8.25
N PHE A 113 0.27 19.13 8.64
CA PHE A 113 0.78 17.79 8.50
C PHE A 113 -0.28 16.90 7.86
N ALA A 114 0.15 15.86 7.13
CA ALA A 114 -0.75 14.84 6.62
C ALA A 114 -0.13 13.46 6.73
N LEU A 115 -0.99 12.45 6.93
CA LEU A 115 -0.61 11.04 7.01
C LEU A 115 -1.70 10.14 6.42
N GLY A 116 -1.40 8.88 6.22
CA GLY A 116 -2.33 7.90 5.67
C GLY A 116 -2.60 8.10 4.19
N ASP A 117 -3.83 7.80 3.78
CA ASP A 117 -4.20 7.72 2.36
C ASP A 117 -4.14 9.06 1.63
N VAL A 118 -4.33 10.15 2.37
CA VAL A 118 -4.37 11.51 1.81
C VAL A 118 -2.98 12.14 1.58
N ALA A 119 -1.93 11.61 2.22
CA ALA A 119 -0.57 12.16 2.10
C ALA A 119 0.13 11.74 0.81
N SER A 120 0.91 12.64 0.20
CA SER A 120 1.65 12.39 -1.05
C SER A 120 2.88 11.48 -0.90
N THR A 121 3.00 10.77 0.23
CA THR A 121 4.14 9.89 0.49
C THR A 121 4.19 8.70 -0.48
N PRO A 122 5.39 8.34 -1.01
CA PRO A 122 5.54 7.28 -2.01
C PRO A 122 5.62 5.86 -1.38
N ASN A 123 4.64 5.53 -0.53
CA ASN A 123 4.51 4.22 0.10
C ASN A 123 3.11 3.65 -0.13
N SER A 124 2.93 2.36 0.10
CA SER A 124 1.59 1.75 0.09
C SER A 124 0.72 2.33 1.21
N LYS A 125 -0.50 2.72 0.86
CA LYS A 125 -1.49 3.28 1.79
C LYS A 125 -2.10 2.15 2.61
N THR A 126 -1.54 1.89 3.79
CA THR A 126 -1.93 0.77 4.67
C THR A 126 -2.09 1.22 6.11
N ALA A 127 -2.91 0.52 6.89
CA ALA A 127 -3.05 0.77 8.33
C ALA A 127 -1.70 0.61 9.08
N ALA A 128 -0.84 -0.28 8.61
CA ALA A 128 0.51 -0.47 9.15
C ALA A 128 1.39 0.77 8.92
N ALA A 129 1.25 1.44 7.78
CA ALA A 129 1.92 2.71 7.50
C ALA A 129 1.42 3.80 8.45
N ILE A 130 0.09 3.96 8.59
CA ILE A 130 -0.51 4.95 9.49
C ILE A 130 0.00 4.76 10.93
N ARG A 131 0.08 3.52 11.41
CA ARG A 131 0.61 3.21 12.74
C ARG A 131 2.04 3.73 12.96
N LYS A 132 2.88 3.78 11.92
CA LYS A 132 4.23 4.34 11.98
C LYS A 132 4.25 5.85 11.73
N GLN A 133 3.36 6.36 10.92
CA GLN A 133 3.27 7.78 10.59
C GLN A 133 2.69 8.61 11.74
N ALA A 134 1.65 8.13 12.42
CA ALA A 134 0.96 8.89 13.46
C ALA A 134 1.89 9.33 14.61
N PRO A 135 2.78 8.47 15.18
CA PRO A 135 3.74 8.90 16.19
C PRO A 135 4.74 9.94 15.67
N VAL A 136 5.16 9.84 14.40
CA VAL A 136 6.06 10.83 13.78
C VAL A 136 5.38 12.19 13.73
N VAL A 137 4.16 12.27 13.23
CA VAL A 137 3.39 13.51 13.16
C VAL A 137 3.15 14.08 14.56
N ALA A 138 2.73 13.25 15.52
CA ALA A 138 2.47 13.70 16.89
C ALA A 138 3.70 14.31 17.54
N ARG A 139 4.88 13.68 17.42
CA ARG A 139 6.14 14.21 17.97
C ARG A 139 6.61 15.46 17.26
N ASN A 140 6.45 15.53 15.95
CA ASN A 140 6.81 16.73 15.19
C ASN A 140 5.92 17.93 15.54
N ILE A 141 4.62 17.70 15.74
CA ILE A 141 3.69 18.74 16.24
C ILE A 141 4.07 19.18 17.65
N ASP A 142 4.30 18.25 18.57
CA ASP A 142 4.70 18.54 19.95
C ASP A 142 5.99 19.36 19.99
N SER A 143 7.01 18.95 19.23
CA SER A 143 8.26 19.69 19.08
C SER A 143 8.04 21.12 18.57
N MET A 144 7.19 21.28 17.57
CA MET A 144 6.87 22.59 17.02
C MET A 144 6.20 23.52 18.08
N PHE A 145 5.32 22.98 18.92
CA PHE A 145 4.71 23.74 20.01
C PHE A 145 5.71 24.11 21.09
N GLN A 146 6.68 23.23 21.40
CA GLN A 146 7.66 23.46 22.46
C GLN A 146 8.82 24.38 22.04
N THR A 147 9.29 24.24 20.79
CA THR A 147 10.55 24.83 20.33
C THR A 147 10.40 25.76 19.12
N GLY A 148 9.22 25.83 18.51
CA GLY A 148 8.96 26.59 17.28
C GLY A 148 9.47 25.91 16.00
N VAL A 149 10.13 24.74 16.11
CA VAL A 149 10.67 23.99 14.98
C VAL A 149 10.30 22.52 15.07
N VAL A 150 10.18 21.87 13.91
CA VAL A 150 9.99 20.43 13.84
C VAL A 150 11.31 19.74 14.13
N GLN A 151 11.37 18.92 15.19
CA GLN A 151 12.49 18.01 15.41
C GLN A 151 12.38 16.84 14.44
N GLU A 152 13.52 16.32 13.94
CA GLU A 152 13.57 15.34 12.86
C GLU A 152 13.14 13.92 13.30
N HIS A 153 11.88 13.77 13.72
CA HIS A 153 11.28 12.45 13.75
C HIS A 153 10.85 12.11 12.33
N ARG A 154 11.38 11.00 11.82
CA ARG A 154 11.18 10.67 10.40
C ARG A 154 10.53 9.30 10.23
N TYR A 155 9.64 9.24 9.26
CA TYR A 155 9.04 8.02 8.75
C TYR A 155 9.91 7.45 7.61
N ASP A 156 10.17 6.17 7.65
CA ASP A 156 11.05 5.45 6.72
C ASP A 156 10.33 4.82 5.52
N GLY A 157 9.01 5.03 5.42
CA GLY A 157 8.20 4.44 4.36
C GLY A 157 7.65 3.04 4.70
N TYR A 158 7.79 2.57 5.95
CA TYR A 158 7.31 1.26 6.32
C TYR A 158 5.83 1.07 5.99
N ALA A 159 5.55 0.01 5.26
CA ALA A 159 4.23 -0.47 4.95
C ALA A 159 4.19 -1.99 5.08
N SER A 160 3.02 -2.53 5.34
CA SER A 160 2.80 -3.98 5.42
C SER A 160 1.51 -4.35 4.71
N CYS A 161 1.62 -5.32 3.81
CA CYS A 161 0.52 -5.91 3.07
C CYS A 161 0.45 -7.41 3.38
N PRO A 162 -0.43 -7.83 4.30
CA PRO A 162 -0.63 -9.26 4.57
C PRO A 162 -1.50 -9.86 3.46
N LEU A 163 -0.85 -10.35 2.40
CA LEU A 163 -1.48 -10.87 1.19
C LEU A 163 -1.97 -12.31 1.41
N THR A 164 -3.28 -12.51 1.36
CA THR A 164 -3.87 -13.84 1.45
C THR A 164 -3.68 -14.57 0.13
N THR A 165 -2.95 -15.67 0.16
CA THR A 165 -2.57 -16.47 -1.01
C THR A 165 -3.38 -17.76 -1.11
N ALA A 166 -3.82 -18.30 0.02
CA ALA A 166 -4.74 -19.41 0.11
C ALA A 166 -5.44 -19.43 1.48
N TYR A 167 -6.42 -20.30 1.68
CA TYR A 167 -6.96 -20.53 3.01
C TYR A 167 -5.87 -21.03 3.96
N GLY A 168 -5.70 -20.32 5.08
CA GLY A 168 -4.65 -20.63 6.05
C GLY A 168 -3.23 -20.19 5.64
N LYS A 169 -3.07 -19.41 4.58
CA LYS A 169 -1.77 -18.93 4.09
C LYS A 169 -1.77 -17.45 3.78
N VAL A 170 -0.74 -16.76 4.26
CA VAL A 170 -0.48 -15.33 3.99
C VAL A 170 0.99 -15.13 3.69
N LEU A 171 1.27 -14.43 2.58
CA LEU A 171 2.54 -13.80 2.32
C LEU A 171 2.54 -12.43 3.01
N LEU A 172 3.40 -12.24 4.01
CA LEU A 172 3.48 -10.97 4.76
C LEU A 172 4.53 -10.08 4.08
N ALA A 173 4.06 -9.21 3.19
CA ALA A 173 4.93 -8.27 2.50
C ALA A 173 5.14 -7.03 3.37
N GLU A 174 6.33 -6.88 3.95
CA GLU A 174 6.76 -5.74 4.75
C GLU A 174 7.95 -5.08 4.08
N PHE A 175 7.89 -3.76 3.91
CA PHE A 175 8.91 -3.01 3.17
C PHE A 175 8.93 -1.54 3.57
N ILE A 176 10.05 -0.89 3.26
CA ILE A 176 10.30 0.55 3.46
C ILE A 176 10.47 1.26 2.11
N TYR A 177 10.76 2.57 2.13
CA TYR A 177 11.02 3.34 0.91
C TYR A 177 12.05 2.66 -0.01
N GLY A 178 11.83 2.79 -1.32
CA GLY A 178 12.63 2.11 -2.33
C GLY A 178 12.29 0.62 -2.49
N GLY A 179 11.19 0.14 -1.91
CA GLY A 179 10.76 -1.26 -2.05
C GLY A 179 11.70 -2.28 -1.38
N LYS A 180 12.46 -1.84 -0.38
CA LYS A 180 13.37 -2.72 0.37
C LYS A 180 12.58 -3.56 1.36
N PRO A 181 12.68 -4.89 1.35
CA PRO A 181 12.06 -5.74 2.37
C PRO A 181 12.53 -5.37 3.78
N ALA A 182 11.57 -5.27 4.70
CA ALA A 182 11.82 -4.92 6.10
C ALA A 182 10.96 -5.80 7.05
N PRO A 183 11.20 -7.12 7.09
CA PRO A 183 10.37 -8.05 7.86
C PRO A 183 10.49 -7.79 9.36
N THR A 184 9.36 -7.74 10.05
CA THR A 184 9.31 -7.61 11.53
C THR A 184 9.66 -8.93 12.23
N LEU A 185 9.33 -10.06 11.60
CA LEU A 185 9.62 -11.38 12.15
C LEU A 185 10.94 -11.94 11.57
N PRO A 186 11.73 -12.69 12.34
CA PRO A 186 12.95 -13.34 11.86
C PRO A 186 12.64 -14.59 11.02
N LEU A 187 11.76 -14.43 10.04
CA LEU A 187 11.29 -15.46 9.13
C LEU A 187 11.60 -15.03 7.69
N ASP A 188 11.80 -16.01 6.80
CA ASP A 188 11.95 -15.76 5.39
C ASP A 188 10.69 -15.04 4.83
N PRO A 189 10.79 -13.77 4.40
CA PRO A 189 9.64 -12.97 3.98
C PRO A 189 9.12 -13.36 2.60
N ALA A 190 9.85 -14.19 1.84
CA ALA A 190 9.43 -14.69 0.54
C ALA A 190 8.41 -15.83 0.62
N ARG A 191 8.11 -16.34 1.81
CA ARG A 191 7.26 -17.51 2.00
C ARG A 191 5.92 -17.19 2.61
N GLU A 192 4.86 -17.69 1.98
CA GLU A 192 3.53 -17.74 2.60
C GLU A 192 3.52 -18.69 3.80
N ARG A 193 2.84 -18.29 4.89
CA ARG A 193 2.85 -19.07 6.13
C ARG A 193 1.51 -19.05 6.83
N TRP A 194 1.21 -20.14 7.55
CA TRP A 194 0.06 -20.21 8.44
C TRP A 194 0.15 -19.23 9.61
N ILE A 195 1.33 -19.02 10.19
CA ILE A 195 1.51 -18.06 11.29
C ILE A 195 1.13 -16.64 10.86
N ASN A 196 1.43 -16.24 9.61
CA ASN A 196 1.04 -14.94 9.06
C ASN A 196 -0.48 -14.85 8.86
N TRP A 197 -1.12 -15.98 8.52
CA TRP A 197 -2.58 -16.07 8.47
C TRP A 197 -3.21 -15.87 9.84
N TRP A 198 -2.70 -16.54 10.86
CA TRP A 198 -3.17 -16.36 12.25
C TRP A 198 -2.95 -14.92 12.71
N ILE A 199 -1.79 -14.32 12.44
CA ILE A 199 -1.53 -12.90 12.73
C ILE A 199 -2.59 -12.02 12.07
N LYS A 200 -2.85 -12.19 10.77
CA LYS A 200 -3.83 -11.39 10.03
C LYS A 200 -5.24 -11.56 10.56
N LYS A 201 -5.66 -12.79 10.80
CA LYS A 201 -7.06 -13.13 11.11
C LYS A 201 -7.42 -12.89 12.58
N ASP A 202 -6.52 -13.26 13.49
CA ASP A 202 -6.85 -13.33 14.92
C ASP A 202 -6.12 -12.25 15.74
N PHE A 203 -4.82 -12.03 15.49
CA PHE A 203 -4.02 -11.09 16.27
C PHE A 203 -4.26 -9.63 15.87
N LEU A 204 -4.17 -9.29 14.59
CA LEU A 204 -4.27 -7.89 14.13
C LEU A 204 -5.60 -7.21 14.46
N PRO A 205 -6.78 -7.86 14.38
CA PRO A 205 -8.03 -7.23 14.79
C PRO A 205 -8.04 -6.84 16.27
N GLY A 206 -7.61 -7.75 17.16
CA GLY A 206 -7.49 -7.46 18.59
C GLY A 206 -6.47 -6.36 18.87
N PHE A 207 -5.32 -6.41 18.20
CA PHE A 207 -4.29 -5.39 18.31
C PHE A 207 -4.79 -4.00 17.85
N TYR A 208 -5.53 -3.93 16.74
CA TYR A 208 -6.13 -2.69 16.25
C TYR A 208 -7.04 -2.04 17.29
N TRP A 209 -8.03 -2.78 17.81
CA TRP A 209 -9.02 -2.24 18.73
C TRP A 209 -8.48 -1.93 20.13
N HIS A 210 -7.57 -2.76 20.65
CA HIS A 210 -7.15 -2.67 22.05
C HIS A 210 -5.84 -1.89 22.25
N TYR A 211 -5.03 -1.71 21.17
CA TYR A 211 -3.73 -1.07 21.27
C TYR A 211 -3.57 0.11 20.31
N MET A 212 -3.75 -0.11 19.00
CA MET A 212 -3.51 0.94 18.02
C MET A 212 -4.40 2.16 18.21
N LEU A 213 -5.72 1.97 18.36
CA LEU A 213 -6.67 3.08 18.56
C LEU A 213 -6.50 3.80 19.90
N LYS A 214 -5.75 3.22 20.84
CA LYS A 214 -5.45 3.82 22.15
C LYS A 214 -4.07 4.46 22.19
N GLY A 215 -3.33 4.50 21.08
CA GLY A 215 -2.01 5.10 20.98
C GLY A 215 -0.90 4.30 21.69
N TYR A 216 -1.10 3.04 22.01
CA TYR A 216 -0.06 2.22 22.64
C TYR A 216 0.97 1.78 21.58
N GLU A 217 2.17 2.35 21.65
CA GLU A 217 3.30 2.09 20.74
C GLU A 217 4.16 0.88 21.12
N ARG A 218 3.69 -0.07 21.92
CA ARG A 218 4.50 -1.14 22.55
C ARG A 218 4.92 -2.27 21.61
N PHE A 219 5.30 -2.01 20.35
CA PHE A 219 5.99 -3.01 19.51
C PHE A 219 7.30 -2.44 18.97
N PRO A 220 8.33 -3.31 18.73
CA PRO A 220 9.70 -2.87 18.61
C PRO A 220 9.83 -1.71 17.65
N ARG A 221 10.42 -0.64 18.16
CA ARG A 221 10.90 0.49 17.36
C ARG A 221 11.91 -0.09 16.39
N HIS A 222 11.65 -0.06 15.10
CA HIS A 222 12.74 0.15 14.19
C HIS A 222 13.25 1.54 14.54
N ASP A 223 14.46 1.62 15.06
CA ASP A 223 15.09 2.91 15.35
C ASP A 223 15.09 3.71 14.07
N THR A 224 14.27 4.77 14.05
CA THR A 224 14.11 5.66 12.91
C THR A 224 15.27 6.65 12.78
N ASN A 225 16.46 6.27 13.22
CA ASN A 225 17.71 6.97 12.96
C ASN A 225 18.30 6.57 11.59
N PHE A 226 17.45 6.54 10.57
CA PHE A 226 17.94 6.42 9.21
C PHE A 226 18.40 7.82 8.75
N VAL A 227 19.65 8.14 9.03
CA VAL A 227 20.36 9.21 8.35
C VAL A 227 20.62 8.69 6.93
N GLU A 228 19.90 9.21 5.93
CA GLU A 228 20.39 9.15 4.56
C GLU A 228 21.75 9.90 4.54
N THR A 229 22.85 9.18 4.71
CA THR A 229 24.14 9.70 4.27
C THR A 229 24.04 9.82 2.76
N GLY A 230 23.79 11.06 2.31
CA GLY A 230 23.85 11.39 0.90
C GLY A 230 25.20 10.96 0.35
N ASN A 231 25.15 10.19 -0.72
CA ASN A 231 26.24 10.17 -1.71
C ASN A 231 25.59 10.38 -3.07
N VAL A 232 25.99 11.52 -3.59
CA VAL A 232 26.11 12.06 -4.94
C VAL A 232 25.71 11.11 -6.08
#